data_1d020f1b75b917a392812e930b761dcb
#
_entry.id   1d020f1b75b917a392812e930b761dcb
#
_cell.length_a   1.000
_cell.length_b   1.000
_cell.length_c   1.000
_cell.angle_alpha   90.00
_cell.angle_beta   90.00
_cell.angle_gamma   90.00
#
_symmetry.space_group_name_H-M   'P 1'
#
loop_
_entity.id
_entity.type
_entity.pdbx_description
1 polymer ?
#
loop_
_entity_poly.entity_id
_entity_poly.type
_entity_poly.pdbx_seq_one_letter_code
_entity_poly.pdbx_strand_id
1 'polypeptide(L)'
;MIFRNRLISLIIILFASFSSLSARAEYQLETVAEGLDFPWSIAFLPDGGYLVATRPGELLRISEQGDVSAPLTGSPETFVESQGGYFDIMLDSQFATNDLVYLSFAWGSIEENATRIVKATLGDAGLENVEVLFTVSPTKAGGAHYGGKMVQLADGSIVLSTGDGFEYREAAQDK
;
A
#
# COMPACT_ATOMS: atom_id res chain seq x y z
N MET A 1 25.64 41.94 -47.81
CA MET A 1 24.59 40.91 -47.87
C MET A 1 25.05 39.53 -47.36
N ILE A 2 26.34 39.20 -47.44
CA ILE A 2 26.91 37.88 -47.08
C ILE A 2 27.03 37.66 -45.54
N PHE A 3 27.29 38.71 -44.75
CA PHE A 3 27.45 38.63 -43.31
C PHE A 3 26.14 38.30 -42.54
N ARG A 4 25.00 38.75 -43.05
CA ARG A 4 23.70 38.57 -42.41
C ARG A 4 23.21 37.11 -42.50
N ASN A 5 23.53 36.42 -43.58
CA ASN A 5 23.14 35.00 -43.76
C ASN A 5 23.99 34.03 -42.92
N ARG A 6 25.26 34.37 -42.62
CA ARG A 6 26.11 33.54 -41.75
C ARG A 6 25.71 33.62 -40.30
N LEU A 7 25.21 34.78 -39.82
CA LEU A 7 24.72 34.93 -38.45
C LEU A 7 23.44 34.12 -38.20
N ILE A 8 22.49 34.12 -39.15
CA ILE A 8 21.25 33.34 -39.08
C ILE A 8 21.54 31.84 -39.09
N SER A 9 22.48 31.35 -39.91
CA SER A 9 22.88 29.96 -39.94
C SER A 9 23.53 29.49 -38.63
N LEU A 10 24.32 30.35 -37.97
CA LEU A 10 24.96 30.05 -36.69
C LEU A 10 23.93 29.94 -35.55
N ILE A 11 22.91 30.80 -35.55
CA ILE A 11 21.83 30.79 -34.57
C ILE A 11 20.95 29.53 -34.73
N ILE A 12 20.67 29.11 -35.94
CA ILE A 12 19.88 27.88 -36.23
C ILE A 12 20.65 26.62 -35.76
N ILE A 13 21.97 26.56 -35.95
CA ILE A 13 22.81 25.45 -35.51
C ILE A 13 22.86 25.42 -33.97
N LEU A 14 22.93 26.55 -33.29
CA LEU A 14 22.92 26.65 -31.83
C LEU A 14 21.58 26.20 -31.22
N PHE A 15 20.45 26.51 -31.87
CA PHE A 15 19.11 26.06 -31.44
C PHE A 15 18.88 24.56 -31.68
N ALA A 16 19.44 24.01 -32.77
CA ALA A 16 19.34 22.56 -33.06
C ALA A 16 20.12 21.68 -32.05
N SER A 17 21.15 22.23 -31.39
CA SER A 17 21.97 21.51 -30.42
C SER A 17 21.30 21.41 -29.02
N PHE A 18 20.23 22.15 -28.76
CA PHE A 18 19.51 22.11 -27.47
C PHE A 18 18.34 21.11 -27.43
N SER A 19 18.05 20.42 -28.53
CA SER A 19 16.82 19.62 -28.67
C SER A 19 16.96 18.16 -28.31
N SER A 20 18.04 17.68 -27.69
CA SER A 20 18.27 16.26 -27.49
C SER A 20 18.79 15.84 -26.11
N LEU A 21 18.46 16.59 -25.05
CA LEU A 21 18.54 16.03 -23.69
C LEU A 21 17.17 15.53 -23.24
N SER A 22 16.67 14.49 -23.91
CA SER A 22 15.68 13.61 -23.26
C SER A 22 16.43 12.83 -22.22
N ALA A 23 16.44 13.30 -20.97
CA ALA A 23 16.84 12.50 -19.83
C ALA A 23 15.84 11.32 -19.76
N ARG A 24 16.21 10.17 -20.31
CA ARG A 24 15.53 8.91 -19.97
C ARG A 24 15.89 8.64 -18.52
N ALA A 25 14.91 8.71 -17.64
CA ALA A 25 15.04 8.11 -16.31
C ALA A 25 15.26 6.61 -16.52
N GLU A 26 16.44 6.12 -16.27
CA GLU A 26 16.74 4.70 -16.26
C GLU A 26 16.34 4.17 -14.88
N TYR A 27 15.29 3.36 -14.85
CA TYR A 27 14.89 2.68 -13.62
C TYR A 27 15.79 1.46 -13.43
N GLN A 28 16.39 1.34 -12.26
CA GLN A 28 17.08 0.13 -11.82
C GLN A 28 16.18 -0.64 -10.88
N LEU A 29 16.11 -1.96 -11.08
CA LEU A 29 15.46 -2.87 -10.15
C LEU A 29 16.53 -3.38 -9.18
N GLU A 30 16.24 -3.22 -7.89
CA GLU A 30 17.05 -3.74 -6.81
C GLU A 30 16.20 -4.66 -5.93
N THR A 31 16.72 -5.86 -5.64
CA THR A 31 16.08 -6.78 -4.71
C THR A 31 16.43 -6.35 -3.29
N VAL A 32 15.43 -5.92 -2.51
CA VAL A 32 15.60 -5.50 -1.11
C VAL A 32 15.50 -6.70 -0.17
N ALA A 33 14.52 -7.59 -0.37
CA ALA A 33 14.30 -8.76 0.46
C ALA A 33 13.76 -9.93 -0.37
N GLU A 34 14.04 -11.15 0.07
CA GLU A 34 13.59 -12.38 -0.57
C GLU A 34 12.89 -13.32 0.42
N GLY A 35 12.21 -14.34 -0.07
CA GLY A 35 11.61 -15.40 0.75
C GLY A 35 10.33 -14.99 1.47
N LEU A 36 9.67 -13.92 1.07
CA LEU A 36 8.40 -13.49 1.64
C LEU A 36 7.25 -14.34 1.12
N ASP A 37 6.37 -14.82 2.02
CA ASP A 37 5.19 -15.62 1.66
C ASP A 37 4.03 -14.70 1.28
N PHE A 38 3.68 -14.65 0.01
CA PHE A 38 2.60 -13.83 -0.55
C PHE A 38 2.59 -12.38 0.00
N PRO A 39 3.67 -11.58 -0.19
CA PRO A 39 3.68 -10.17 0.21
C PRO A 39 2.58 -9.42 -0.55
N TRP A 40 1.75 -8.68 0.17
CA TRP A 40 0.54 -8.10 -0.41
C TRP A 40 0.50 -6.58 -0.34
N SER A 41 0.93 -6.00 0.77
CA SER A 41 1.00 -4.56 0.94
C SER A 41 2.28 -4.15 1.67
N ILE A 42 2.78 -2.96 1.36
CA ILE A 42 4.00 -2.39 1.91
C ILE A 42 3.75 -0.96 2.38
N ALA A 43 4.30 -0.61 3.54
CA ALA A 43 4.41 0.76 4.03
C ALA A 43 5.87 1.11 4.30
N PHE A 44 6.27 2.33 3.94
CA PHE A 44 7.64 2.81 4.08
C PHE A 44 7.81 3.48 5.44
N LEU A 45 8.74 2.97 6.26
CA LEU A 45 9.03 3.51 7.57
C LEU A 45 9.97 4.73 7.49
N PRO A 46 9.90 5.68 8.44
CA PRO A 46 10.76 6.86 8.46
C PRO A 46 12.26 6.54 8.63
N ASP A 47 12.58 5.37 9.17
CA ASP A 47 13.95 4.87 9.35
C ASP A 47 14.57 4.24 8.10
N GLY A 48 13.86 4.28 6.96
CA GLY A 48 14.27 3.69 5.70
C GLY A 48 13.86 2.23 5.53
N GLY A 49 13.32 1.60 6.57
CA GLY A 49 12.79 0.24 6.53
C GLY A 49 11.36 0.16 5.99
N TYR A 50 10.78 -1.02 6.10
CA TYR A 50 9.45 -1.31 5.56
C TYR A 50 8.62 -2.13 6.54
N LEU A 51 7.30 -1.92 6.51
CA LEU A 51 6.32 -2.89 7.00
C LEU A 51 5.71 -3.61 5.81
N VAL A 52 5.68 -4.92 5.85
CA VAL A 52 5.07 -5.75 4.81
C VAL A 52 3.97 -6.60 5.42
N ALA A 53 2.76 -6.41 4.93
CA ALA A 53 1.64 -7.28 5.25
C ALA A 53 1.61 -8.44 4.25
N THR A 54 1.61 -9.66 4.72
CA THR A 54 1.47 -10.85 3.88
C THR A 54 0.02 -11.31 3.86
N ARG A 55 -0.42 -11.88 2.76
CA ARG A 55 -1.80 -12.38 2.64
C ARG A 55 -2.16 -13.42 3.73
N PRO A 56 -1.30 -14.36 4.10
CA PRO A 56 -1.60 -15.32 5.18
C PRO A 56 -1.84 -14.70 6.56
N GLY A 57 -1.58 -13.42 6.76
CA GLY A 57 -1.87 -12.74 8.02
C GLY A 57 -0.64 -12.48 8.89
N GLU A 58 0.54 -12.41 8.29
CA GLU A 58 1.74 -11.97 8.97
C GLU A 58 2.05 -10.50 8.65
N LEU A 59 2.54 -9.77 9.63
CA LEU A 59 3.12 -8.45 9.47
C LEU A 59 4.61 -8.56 9.77
N LEU A 60 5.43 -8.15 8.81
CA LEU A 60 6.88 -8.25 8.87
C LEU A 60 7.50 -6.85 8.86
N ARG A 61 8.56 -6.63 9.64
CA ARG A 61 9.43 -5.47 9.51
C ARG A 61 10.66 -5.88 8.69
N ILE A 62 11.00 -5.08 7.69
CA ILE A 62 12.20 -5.27 6.89
C ILE A 62 13.08 -4.05 7.11
N SER A 63 14.35 -4.26 7.45
CA SER A 63 15.32 -3.17 7.62
C SER A 63 15.63 -2.50 6.29
N GLU A 64 16.22 -1.30 6.32
CA GLU A 64 16.75 -0.63 5.13
C GLU A 64 17.76 -1.52 4.36
N GLN A 65 18.46 -2.41 5.07
CA GLN A 65 19.44 -3.33 4.50
C GLN A 65 18.84 -4.64 3.99
N GLY A 66 17.51 -4.84 4.15
CA GLY A 66 16.79 -6.01 3.66
C GLY A 66 16.66 -7.15 4.67
N ASP A 67 17.05 -6.97 5.94
CA ASP A 67 16.88 -7.98 6.97
C ASP A 67 15.40 -8.12 7.33
N VAL A 68 14.86 -9.33 7.19
CA VAL A 68 13.46 -9.63 7.46
C VAL A 68 13.30 -10.11 8.90
N SER A 69 12.39 -9.48 9.67
CA SER A 69 12.09 -9.88 11.04
C SER A 69 11.31 -11.21 11.09
N ALA A 70 11.22 -11.80 12.28
CA ALA A 70 10.10 -12.70 12.58
C ALA A 70 8.76 -11.96 12.47
N PRO A 71 7.62 -12.66 12.30
CA PRO A 71 6.31 -12.04 12.30
C PRO A 71 6.08 -11.21 13.57
N LEU A 72 5.60 -9.98 13.38
CA LEU A 72 5.31 -9.06 14.48
C LEU A 72 4.15 -9.58 15.31
N THR A 73 4.30 -9.52 16.64
CA THR A 73 3.26 -9.95 17.59
C THR A 73 2.06 -8.99 17.59
N GLY A 74 0.93 -9.41 18.16
CA GLY A 74 -0.28 -8.57 18.28
C GLY A 74 -1.03 -8.31 16.96
N SER A 75 -0.55 -8.87 15.85
CA SER A 75 -1.26 -8.81 14.58
C SER A 75 -2.59 -9.56 14.67
N PRO A 76 -3.73 -8.98 14.24
CA PRO A 76 -5.03 -9.63 14.35
C PRO A 76 -5.13 -10.88 13.48
N GLU A 77 -5.87 -11.89 13.96
CA GLU A 77 -6.20 -13.03 13.12
C GLU A 77 -7.05 -12.61 11.92
N THR A 78 -6.78 -13.21 10.77
CA THR A 78 -7.49 -12.93 9.53
C THR A 78 -8.08 -14.21 8.93
N PHE A 79 -9.21 -14.06 8.25
CA PHE A 79 -9.84 -15.13 7.48
C PHE A 79 -9.08 -15.33 6.16
N VAL A 80 -8.34 -16.44 6.05
CA VAL A 80 -7.48 -16.76 4.89
C VAL A 80 -8.15 -17.85 4.06
N GLU A 81 -9.02 -17.45 3.17
CA GLU A 81 -9.69 -18.33 2.21
C GLU A 81 -9.84 -17.61 0.88
N SER A 82 -9.54 -18.28 -0.22
CA SER A 82 -9.59 -17.70 -1.57
C SER A 82 -8.78 -16.39 -1.67
N GLN A 83 -9.44 -15.22 -1.70
CA GLN A 83 -8.82 -13.89 -1.74
C GLN A 83 -8.72 -13.23 -0.35
N GLY A 84 -9.17 -13.90 0.70
CA GLY A 84 -9.09 -13.40 2.07
C GLY A 84 -7.66 -13.35 2.59
N GLY A 85 -7.45 -12.60 3.65
CA GLY A 85 -6.16 -12.38 4.30
C GLY A 85 -5.96 -10.91 4.66
N TYR A 86 -4.72 -10.46 4.83
CA TYR A 86 -4.38 -9.05 4.96
C TYR A 86 -4.44 -8.35 3.61
N PHE A 87 -4.97 -7.12 3.60
CA PHE A 87 -5.16 -6.36 2.37
C PHE A 87 -4.23 -5.15 2.29
N ASP A 88 -4.17 -4.34 3.35
CA ASP A 88 -3.37 -3.12 3.32
C ASP A 88 -2.81 -2.79 4.68
N ILE A 89 -1.58 -2.29 4.72
CA ILE A 89 -0.93 -1.66 5.86
C ILE A 89 -0.62 -0.21 5.51
N MET A 90 -1.05 0.72 6.36
CA MET A 90 -0.86 2.15 6.15
C MET A 90 -0.37 2.81 7.43
N LEU A 91 0.64 3.67 7.33
CA LEU A 91 1.06 4.52 8.44
C LEU A 91 0.11 5.72 8.58
N ASP A 92 -0.13 6.15 9.79
CA ASP A 92 -0.78 7.44 10.05
C ASP A 92 0.06 8.60 9.50
N SER A 93 -0.60 9.67 9.05
CA SER A 93 0.09 10.86 8.52
C SER A 93 1.03 11.53 9.55
N GLN A 94 0.83 11.26 10.85
CA GLN A 94 1.66 11.73 11.96
C GLN A 94 2.47 10.58 12.58
N PHE A 95 2.70 9.49 11.86
CA PHE A 95 3.37 8.29 12.36
C PHE A 95 4.66 8.59 13.12
N ALA A 96 5.49 9.51 12.64
CA ALA A 96 6.75 9.88 13.30
C ALA A 96 6.58 10.41 14.75
N THR A 97 5.36 10.71 15.19
CA THR A 97 5.07 11.24 16.53
C THR A 97 4.10 10.35 17.31
N ASN A 98 3.35 9.49 16.66
CA ASN A 98 2.29 8.72 17.31
C ASN A 98 2.42 7.20 17.11
N ASP A 99 3.32 6.75 16.24
CA ASP A 99 3.57 5.33 15.89
C ASP A 99 2.29 4.58 15.47
N LEU A 100 1.26 5.30 15.01
CA LEU A 100 -0.01 4.69 14.63
C LEU A 100 0.05 4.08 13.23
N VAL A 101 -0.51 2.89 13.12
CA VAL A 101 -0.70 2.16 11.86
C VAL A 101 -2.15 1.73 11.72
N TYR A 102 -2.58 1.55 10.48
CA TYR A 102 -3.88 1.00 10.11
C TYR A 102 -3.69 -0.26 9.29
N LEU A 103 -4.42 -1.30 9.63
CA LEU A 103 -4.40 -2.59 8.91
C LEU A 103 -5.82 -2.93 8.48
N SER A 104 -5.99 -3.26 7.21
CA SER A 104 -7.24 -3.80 6.67
C SER A 104 -7.08 -5.27 6.33
N PHE A 105 -8.10 -6.08 6.63
CA PHE A 105 -8.05 -7.52 6.46
C PHE A 105 -9.45 -8.15 6.35
N ALA A 106 -9.49 -9.41 5.89
CA ALA A 106 -10.69 -10.23 5.94
C ALA A 106 -10.95 -10.70 7.37
N TRP A 107 -12.14 -10.42 7.87
CA TRP A 107 -12.61 -10.88 9.17
C TRP A 107 -13.83 -11.77 9.02
N GLY A 108 -13.95 -12.81 9.85
CA GLY A 108 -15.11 -13.70 9.90
C GLY A 108 -14.83 -15.11 9.41
N SER A 109 -15.79 -15.73 8.73
CA SER A 109 -15.73 -17.09 8.20
C SER A 109 -16.18 -17.14 6.73
N ILE A 110 -16.21 -18.33 6.13
CA ILE A 110 -16.66 -18.50 4.75
C ILE A 110 -18.15 -18.16 4.59
N GLU A 111 -18.94 -18.37 5.63
CA GLU A 111 -20.39 -18.11 5.64
C GLU A 111 -20.70 -16.65 5.92
N GLU A 112 -19.88 -16.00 6.74
CA GLU A 112 -20.11 -14.63 7.18
C GLU A 112 -18.77 -13.90 7.38
N ASN A 113 -18.40 -13.03 6.43
CA ASN A 113 -17.15 -12.28 6.46
C ASN A 113 -17.31 -10.86 5.93
N ALA A 114 -16.32 -10.04 6.24
CA ALA A 114 -16.26 -8.65 5.80
C ALA A 114 -14.82 -8.13 5.78
N THR A 115 -14.57 -7.02 5.10
CA THR A 115 -13.36 -6.23 5.28
C THR A 115 -13.46 -5.47 6.61
N ARG A 116 -12.40 -5.56 7.42
CA ARG A 116 -12.27 -4.85 8.71
C ARG A 116 -11.04 -3.96 8.68
N ILE A 117 -11.12 -2.83 9.36
CA ILE A 117 -9.97 -1.95 9.64
C ILE A 117 -9.72 -1.92 11.13
N VAL A 118 -8.46 -2.07 11.51
CA VAL A 118 -7.99 -1.77 12.86
C VAL A 118 -6.96 -0.65 12.83
N LYS A 119 -6.87 0.07 13.96
CA LYS A 119 -5.79 0.98 14.30
C LYS A 119 -4.97 0.31 15.40
N ALA A 120 -3.65 0.49 15.36
CA ALA A 120 -2.76 -0.01 16.39
C ALA A 120 -1.56 0.92 16.56
N THR A 121 -0.85 0.80 17.67
CA THR A 121 0.47 1.40 17.87
C THR A 121 1.54 0.39 17.43
N LEU A 122 2.49 0.80 16.60
CA LEU A 122 3.62 -0.03 16.20
C LEU A 122 4.72 0.07 17.25
N GLY A 123 4.90 -0.99 18.05
CA GLY A 123 6.03 -1.15 18.96
C GLY A 123 7.19 -1.93 18.32
N ASP A 124 8.25 -2.14 19.09
CA ASP A 124 9.44 -2.87 18.64
C ASP A 124 9.14 -4.34 18.32
N ALA A 125 8.31 -4.99 19.12
CA ALA A 125 7.97 -6.40 18.98
C ALA A 125 6.74 -6.66 18.11
N GLY A 126 5.90 -5.67 17.88
CA GLY A 126 4.65 -5.83 17.13
C GLY A 126 3.60 -4.76 17.38
N LEU A 127 2.35 -5.12 17.14
CA LEU A 127 1.21 -4.22 17.29
C LEU A 127 0.69 -4.22 18.73
N GLU A 128 0.49 -3.03 19.27
CA GLU A 128 -0.08 -2.78 20.59
C GLU A 128 -1.36 -1.96 20.46
N ASN A 129 -2.23 -2.00 21.49
CA ASN A 129 -3.45 -1.19 21.55
C ASN A 129 -4.35 -1.37 20.29
N VAL A 130 -4.48 -2.58 19.82
CA VAL A 130 -5.26 -2.88 18.60
C VAL A 130 -6.73 -2.56 18.84
N GLU A 131 -7.28 -1.65 18.07
CA GLU A 131 -8.66 -1.17 18.15
C GLU A 131 -9.36 -1.33 16.80
N VAL A 132 -10.56 -1.93 16.79
CA VAL A 132 -11.39 -2.02 15.59
C VAL A 132 -12.02 -0.66 15.32
N LEU A 133 -11.68 -0.07 14.16
CA LEU A 133 -12.27 1.19 13.72
C LEU A 133 -13.54 1.00 12.91
N PHE A 134 -13.54 0.00 12.02
CA PHE A 134 -14.65 -0.20 11.10
C PHE A 134 -14.72 -1.65 10.63
N THR A 135 -15.93 -2.14 10.39
CA THR A 135 -16.19 -3.39 9.70
C THR A 135 -17.25 -3.13 8.64
N VAL A 136 -17.00 -3.52 7.40
CA VAL A 136 -17.95 -3.37 6.30
C VAL A 136 -19.24 -4.11 6.62
N SER A 137 -20.38 -3.47 6.39
CA SER A 137 -21.72 -4.03 6.59
C SER A 137 -22.57 -3.77 5.35
N PRO A 138 -23.44 -4.72 4.98
CA PRO A 138 -23.61 -6.06 5.56
C PRO A 138 -22.41 -6.96 5.33
N THR A 139 -22.27 -8.02 6.14
CA THR A 139 -21.36 -9.12 5.89
C THR A 139 -21.77 -9.91 4.64
N LYS A 140 -20.85 -10.68 4.09
CA LYS A 140 -21.09 -11.51 2.91
C LYS A 140 -20.61 -12.95 3.14
N ALA A 141 -21.10 -13.87 2.34
CA ALA A 141 -20.55 -15.23 2.20
C ALA A 141 -19.47 -15.27 1.11
N GLY A 142 -18.67 -16.31 1.12
CA GLY A 142 -17.61 -16.55 0.15
C GLY A 142 -16.33 -15.75 0.42
N GLY A 143 -15.24 -16.15 -0.21
CA GLY A 143 -13.88 -15.63 0.04
C GLY A 143 -13.35 -14.67 -1.03
N ALA A 144 -14.20 -13.90 -1.73
CA ALA A 144 -13.75 -13.11 -2.86
C ALA A 144 -14.25 -11.64 -2.82
N HIS A 145 -13.59 -10.79 -3.63
CA HIS A 145 -13.94 -9.39 -3.89
C HIS A 145 -14.09 -8.53 -2.63
N TYR A 146 -13.03 -8.43 -1.83
CA TYR A 146 -13.00 -7.63 -0.59
C TYR A 146 -12.71 -6.14 -0.82
N GLY A 147 -11.82 -5.82 -1.76
CA GLY A 147 -11.16 -4.51 -1.83
C GLY A 147 -10.07 -4.41 -0.76
N GLY A 148 -10.17 -3.42 0.14
CA GLY A 148 -9.32 -3.31 1.33
C GLY A 148 -8.23 -2.24 1.24
N LYS A 149 -7.97 -1.60 0.11
CA LYS A 149 -7.00 -0.51 0.00
C LYS A 149 -7.48 0.73 0.76
N MET A 150 -6.59 1.33 1.54
CA MET A 150 -6.85 2.51 2.36
C MET A 150 -6.08 3.72 1.87
N VAL A 151 -6.65 4.90 2.09
CA VAL A 151 -5.97 6.21 1.94
C VAL A 151 -6.43 7.13 3.06
N GLN A 152 -5.48 7.76 3.76
CA GLN A 152 -5.79 8.82 4.71
C GLN A 152 -5.82 10.17 4.00
N LEU A 153 -6.91 10.93 4.23
CA LEU A 153 -7.08 12.29 3.70
C LEU A 153 -6.45 13.34 4.63
N ALA A 154 -6.31 14.56 4.13
CA ALA A 154 -5.69 15.66 4.88
C ALA A 154 -6.44 16.06 6.17
N ASP A 155 -7.74 15.76 6.26
CA ASP A 155 -8.57 16.00 7.44
C ASP A 155 -8.52 14.85 8.46
N GLY A 156 -7.71 13.79 8.18
CA GLY A 156 -7.58 12.60 9.00
C GLY A 156 -8.58 11.49 8.70
N SER A 157 -9.56 11.72 7.83
CA SER A 157 -10.51 10.70 7.39
C SER A 157 -9.79 9.58 6.63
N ILE A 158 -10.28 8.34 6.76
CA ILE A 158 -9.78 7.18 6.01
C ILE A 158 -10.81 6.79 4.96
N VAL A 159 -10.38 6.71 3.71
CA VAL A 159 -11.16 6.14 2.60
C VAL A 159 -10.75 4.68 2.43
N LEU A 160 -11.73 3.79 2.45
CA LEU A 160 -11.56 2.36 2.23
C LEU A 160 -12.21 1.96 0.91
N SER A 161 -11.49 1.23 0.06
CA SER A 161 -12.10 0.56 -1.09
C SER A 161 -12.78 -0.72 -0.66
N THR A 162 -13.99 -0.98 -1.15
CA THR A 162 -14.72 -2.24 -0.92
C THR A 162 -15.05 -2.91 -2.24
N GLY A 163 -15.02 -4.24 -2.26
CA GLY A 163 -15.46 -5.04 -3.39
C GLY A 163 -16.96 -5.39 -3.29
N ASP A 164 -17.51 -5.92 -4.37
CA ASP A 164 -18.90 -6.31 -4.49
C ASP A 164 -19.23 -7.71 -3.90
N GLY A 165 -18.24 -8.36 -3.29
CA GLY A 165 -18.41 -9.68 -2.70
C GLY A 165 -18.64 -10.80 -3.71
N PHE A 166 -18.40 -10.58 -5.01
CA PHE A 166 -18.57 -11.49 -6.14
C PHE A 166 -20.04 -11.78 -6.51
N GLU A 167 -20.86 -12.15 -5.56
CA GLU A 167 -22.29 -12.49 -5.81
C GLU A 167 -23.21 -11.26 -5.76
N TYR A 168 -22.72 -10.12 -5.24
CA TYR A 168 -23.50 -8.89 -5.03
C TYR A 168 -23.15 -7.78 -6.04
N ARG A 169 -22.69 -8.17 -7.23
CA ARG A 169 -22.23 -7.22 -8.28
C ARG A 169 -23.26 -6.16 -8.65
N GLU A 170 -24.53 -6.55 -8.66
CA GLU A 170 -25.66 -5.65 -8.95
C GLU A 170 -25.76 -4.56 -7.87
N ALA A 171 -25.56 -4.92 -6.59
CA ALA A 171 -25.67 -4.00 -5.46
C ALA A 171 -24.60 -2.88 -5.49
N ALA A 172 -23.45 -3.09 -6.14
CA ALA A 172 -22.43 -2.07 -6.30
C ALA A 172 -22.88 -0.86 -7.14
N GLN A 173 -23.97 -0.99 -7.89
CA GLN A 173 -24.58 0.07 -8.71
C GLN A 173 -25.79 0.72 -8.03
N ASP A 174 -26.30 0.13 -6.95
CA ASP A 174 -27.43 0.66 -6.20
C ASP A 174 -26.97 1.89 -5.36
N LYS A 175 -27.82 2.93 -5.32
CA LYS A 175 -27.53 4.17 -4.60
C LYS A 175 -28.22 4.18 -3.24
#